data_797c54b34bed591fb9460a908e7a13d6
#
_entry.id   797c54b34bed591fb9460a908e7a13d6
#
_cell.length_a   1.000
_cell.length_b   1.000
_cell.length_c   1.000
_cell.angle_alpha   90.00
_cell.angle_beta   90.00
_cell.angle_gamma   90.00
#
_symmetry.space_group_name_H-M   'P 1'
#
loop_
_entity.id
_entity.type
_entity.pdbx_description
1 polymer ?
#
loop_
_entity_poly.entity_id
_entity_poly.type
_entity_poly.pdbx_seq_one_letter_code
_entity_poly.pdbx_strand_id
1 'polypeptide(L)'
;MFYSGENNLITDVDGILVGNAEDKEIGTGTTILIPPVGSTAAADVRGGAPGTREVGALNPYNLVDTIDAVVLSGGSAWGLEAASSAANYIGKSGRGFKTSENIKNVPMIPAAILFDLNNGGNKDWGDEPPYNNLGIEASTRASEKFQLGNVGAGYGAKAGSLKGGLGSASFENKEGLKIGGLFAVNSFGSVVNYETGQFWGASDELNNELSLIHI
;
A
#
# COMPACT_ATOMS: atom_id res chain seq x y z
N MET A 1 15.34 -5.14 -23.23
CA MET A 1 16.09 -5.30 -21.97
C MET A 1 15.54 -4.32 -20.97
N PHE A 2 15.20 -4.76 -19.77
CA PHE A 2 14.76 -3.92 -18.68
C PHE A 2 15.96 -3.59 -17.77
N TYR A 3 15.92 -2.39 -17.18
CA TYR A 3 16.87 -1.91 -16.18
C TYR A 3 16.10 -1.27 -15.02
N SER A 4 16.72 -1.14 -13.87
CA SER A 4 16.11 -0.47 -12.70
C SER A 4 15.76 0.95 -13.05
N GLY A 5 14.59 1.42 -12.61
CA GLY A 5 14.23 2.84 -12.70
C GLY A 5 15.17 3.74 -11.90
N GLU A 6 15.08 5.05 -12.10
CA GLU A 6 16.01 6.04 -11.53
C GLU A 6 16.09 5.96 -9.99
N ASN A 7 14.94 5.86 -9.32
CA ASN A 7 14.85 5.78 -7.86
C ASN A 7 14.62 4.36 -7.35
N ASN A 8 14.39 3.39 -8.25
CA ASN A 8 13.92 2.05 -7.95
C ASN A 8 12.67 2.04 -7.05
N LEU A 9 11.74 2.94 -7.32
CA LEU A 9 10.47 3.11 -6.60
C LEU A 9 9.29 3.03 -7.57
N ILE A 10 8.12 2.62 -7.09
CA ILE A 10 6.88 2.63 -7.88
C ILE A 10 6.59 4.01 -8.49
N THR A 11 7.06 5.08 -7.85
CA THR A 11 6.92 6.47 -8.30
C THR A 11 7.81 6.84 -9.49
N ASP A 12 8.68 5.95 -9.97
CA ASP A 12 9.33 6.11 -11.28
C ASP A 12 8.32 5.95 -12.43
N VAL A 13 7.15 5.36 -12.17
CA VAL A 13 5.99 5.45 -13.04
C VAL A 13 5.36 6.83 -12.88
N ASP A 14 5.35 7.60 -13.94
CA ASP A 14 5.01 9.02 -13.92
C ASP A 14 3.62 9.30 -13.32
N GLY A 15 3.57 10.26 -12.40
CA GLY A 15 2.35 10.73 -11.75
C GLY A 15 1.82 9.86 -10.61
N ILE A 16 2.49 8.76 -10.26
CA ILE A 16 2.19 8.01 -9.04
C ILE A 16 2.77 8.72 -7.83
N LEU A 17 1.96 8.90 -6.81
CA LEU A 17 2.36 9.41 -5.49
C LEU A 17 2.10 8.35 -4.43
N VAL A 18 2.98 8.27 -3.42
CA VAL A 18 2.81 7.37 -2.27
C VAL A 18 2.96 8.15 -0.98
N GLY A 19 2.04 7.92 -0.04
CA GLY A 19 2.10 8.52 1.28
C GLY A 19 1.99 7.47 2.39
N ASN A 20 2.73 7.68 3.46
CA ASN A 20 2.78 6.81 4.63
C ASN A 20 2.38 7.57 5.89
N ALA A 21 1.65 6.90 6.76
CA ALA A 21 1.39 7.34 8.12
C ALA A 21 1.44 6.14 9.06
N GLU A 22 2.01 6.32 10.24
CA GLU A 22 2.09 5.28 11.26
C GLU A 22 1.80 5.82 12.65
N ASP A 23 1.19 4.98 13.48
CA ASP A 23 1.06 5.18 14.91
C ASP A 23 2.05 4.25 15.63
N LYS A 24 3.03 4.88 16.28
CA LYS A 24 4.15 4.17 16.94
C LYS A 24 3.72 3.52 18.25
N GLU A 25 2.77 4.10 18.96
CA GLU A 25 2.25 3.56 20.22
C GLU A 25 1.38 2.34 19.95
N ILE A 26 0.51 2.43 18.98
CA ILE A 26 -0.36 1.33 18.55
C ILE A 26 0.43 0.27 17.76
N GLY A 27 1.51 0.65 17.07
CA GLY A 27 2.33 -0.26 16.28
C GLY A 27 1.61 -0.69 14.99
N THR A 28 1.05 0.27 14.27
CA THR A 28 0.30 0.07 13.02
C THR A 28 0.51 1.23 12.06
N GLY A 29 0.04 1.12 10.82
CA GLY A 29 0.12 2.22 9.89
C GLY A 29 -0.66 1.99 8.60
N THR A 30 -0.67 3.01 7.78
CA THR A 30 -1.42 3.08 6.51
C THR A 30 -0.53 3.64 5.41
N THR A 31 -0.61 3.04 4.24
CA THR A 31 0.02 3.53 3.01
C THR A 31 -1.06 3.81 1.98
N ILE A 32 -1.00 4.96 1.33
CA ILE A 32 -1.82 5.28 0.18
C ILE A 32 -0.98 5.39 -1.08
N LEU A 33 -1.49 4.87 -2.17
CA LEU A 33 -0.99 5.09 -3.52
C LEU A 33 -2.03 5.90 -4.29
N ILE A 34 -1.62 7.05 -4.83
CA ILE A 34 -2.48 7.92 -5.64
C ILE A 34 -1.96 7.89 -7.07
N PRO A 35 -2.67 7.22 -7.99
CA PRO A 35 -2.26 7.18 -9.40
C PRO A 35 -2.71 8.45 -10.14
N PRO A 36 -2.25 8.67 -11.37
CA PRO A 36 -2.81 9.69 -12.26
C PRO A 36 -4.34 9.56 -12.42
N VAL A 37 -5.00 10.70 -12.64
CA VAL A 37 -6.45 10.71 -12.94
C VAL A 37 -6.74 9.88 -14.18
N GLY A 38 -7.76 9.04 -14.13
CA GLY A 38 -8.13 8.15 -15.23
C GLY A 38 -7.38 6.82 -15.26
N SER A 39 -6.67 6.47 -14.20
CA SER A 39 -5.98 5.18 -14.10
C SER A 39 -6.98 4.03 -13.93
N THR A 40 -6.87 3.04 -14.80
CA THR A 40 -7.64 1.78 -14.72
C THR A 40 -6.99 0.83 -13.73
N ALA A 41 -7.81 0.03 -13.04
CA ALA A 41 -7.33 -0.97 -12.09
C ALA A 41 -8.06 -2.30 -12.23
N ALA A 42 -7.37 -3.35 -11.82
CA ALA A 42 -7.93 -4.67 -11.63
C ALA A 42 -7.44 -5.25 -10.31
N ALA A 43 -8.18 -6.18 -9.74
CA ALA A 43 -7.80 -6.86 -8.51
C ALA A 43 -7.88 -8.37 -8.66
N ASP A 44 -6.91 -9.04 -8.05
CA ASP A 44 -6.93 -10.50 -7.84
C ASP A 44 -6.80 -10.75 -6.34
N VAL A 45 -7.84 -11.35 -5.74
CA VAL A 45 -7.93 -11.59 -4.30
C VAL A 45 -7.79 -13.08 -4.03
N ARG A 46 -6.71 -13.46 -3.34
CA ARG A 46 -6.39 -14.86 -3.04
C ARG A 46 -6.24 -15.07 -1.54
N GLY A 47 -6.48 -16.32 -1.11
CA GLY A 47 -6.37 -16.73 0.29
C GLY A 47 -7.70 -16.67 1.04
N GLY A 48 -7.65 -17.06 2.32
CA GLY A 48 -8.85 -17.34 3.13
C GLY A 48 -9.44 -16.16 3.89
N ALA A 49 -8.74 -15.02 3.96
CA ALA A 49 -9.17 -13.85 4.73
C ALA A 49 -8.87 -12.55 3.96
N PRO A 50 -9.63 -12.26 2.90
CA PRO A 50 -9.26 -11.22 1.95
C PRO A 50 -9.21 -9.79 2.50
N GLY A 51 -9.97 -9.44 3.53
CA GLY A 51 -9.91 -8.12 4.17
C GLY A 51 -9.76 -6.96 3.18
N THR A 52 -10.73 -6.81 2.26
CA THR A 52 -10.66 -5.83 1.17
C THR A 52 -11.90 -4.94 1.15
N ARG A 53 -11.75 -3.78 0.51
CA ARG A 53 -12.83 -2.83 0.25
C ARG A 53 -12.85 -2.45 -1.22
N GLU A 54 -14.04 -2.35 -1.81
CA GLU A 54 -14.33 -1.88 -3.16
C GLU A 54 -13.66 -2.64 -4.33
N VAL A 55 -12.98 -3.77 -4.06
CA VAL A 55 -12.39 -4.59 -5.12
C VAL A 55 -13.45 -5.16 -6.06
N GLY A 56 -14.68 -5.37 -5.59
CA GLY A 56 -15.79 -5.77 -6.44
C GLY A 56 -16.15 -4.74 -7.52
N ALA A 57 -15.90 -3.44 -7.24
CA ALA A 57 -16.15 -2.36 -8.21
C ALA A 57 -15.18 -2.40 -9.40
N LEU A 58 -14.02 -3.05 -9.24
CA LEU A 58 -13.00 -3.19 -10.29
C LEU A 58 -13.32 -4.26 -11.34
N ASN A 59 -14.45 -4.95 -11.19
CA ASN A 59 -14.88 -5.92 -12.19
C ASN A 59 -15.20 -5.21 -13.52
N PRO A 60 -14.65 -5.66 -14.65
CA PRO A 60 -14.84 -4.99 -15.95
C PRO A 60 -16.28 -4.88 -16.44
N TYR A 61 -17.23 -5.55 -15.78
CA TYR A 61 -18.66 -5.40 -16.08
C TYR A 61 -19.33 -4.26 -15.33
N ASN A 62 -18.59 -3.59 -14.41
CA ASN A 62 -19.13 -2.52 -13.59
C ASN A 62 -19.01 -1.16 -14.29
N LEU A 63 -19.77 -0.19 -13.77
CA LEU A 63 -19.88 1.15 -14.37
C LEU A 63 -18.62 1.97 -14.22
N VAL A 64 -17.84 1.75 -13.14
CA VAL A 64 -16.65 2.52 -12.83
C VAL A 64 -15.44 1.79 -13.36
N ASP A 65 -14.68 2.47 -14.22
CA ASP A 65 -13.53 1.93 -14.94
C ASP A 65 -12.18 2.51 -14.46
N THR A 66 -12.21 3.47 -13.55
CA THR A 66 -11.02 4.14 -13.02
C THR A 66 -11.01 4.20 -11.50
N ILE A 67 -9.82 4.35 -10.92
CA ILE A 67 -9.63 4.52 -9.49
C ILE A 67 -8.97 5.86 -9.16
N ASP A 68 -9.15 6.31 -7.93
CA ASP A 68 -8.55 7.56 -7.43
C ASP A 68 -7.38 7.32 -6.49
N ALA A 69 -7.38 6.21 -5.77
CA ALA A 69 -6.25 5.76 -4.95
C ALA A 69 -6.38 4.26 -4.63
N VAL A 70 -5.30 3.69 -4.07
CA VAL A 70 -5.30 2.37 -3.40
C VAL A 70 -4.81 2.58 -1.99
N VAL A 71 -5.45 1.94 -1.00
CA VAL A 71 -5.02 1.99 0.40
C VAL A 71 -4.61 0.61 0.86
N LEU A 72 -3.42 0.53 1.47
CA LEU A 72 -2.95 -0.60 2.27
C LEU A 72 -2.93 -0.16 3.73
N SER A 73 -3.46 -0.95 4.65
CA SER A 73 -3.53 -0.55 6.05
C SER A 73 -3.35 -1.76 6.98
N GLY A 74 -2.64 -1.56 8.08
CA GLY A 74 -2.72 -2.47 9.21
C GLY A 74 -4.11 -2.50 9.83
N GLY A 75 -4.27 -3.16 10.96
CA GLY A 75 -5.51 -3.15 11.76
C GLY A 75 -6.58 -4.13 11.37
N SER A 76 -6.30 -5.06 10.45
CA SER A 76 -7.33 -5.99 10.00
C SER A 76 -8.59 -5.23 9.53
N ALA A 77 -9.78 -5.69 9.87
CA ALA A 77 -11.03 -5.06 9.43
C ALA A 77 -11.17 -3.58 9.81
N TRP A 78 -10.63 -3.16 10.97
CA TRP A 78 -10.61 -1.73 11.36
C TRP A 78 -9.81 -0.86 10.38
N GLY A 79 -8.73 -1.40 9.81
CA GLY A 79 -7.90 -0.71 8.82
C GLY A 79 -8.62 -0.29 7.55
N LEU A 80 -9.78 -0.90 7.24
CA LEU A 80 -10.62 -0.50 6.10
C LEU A 80 -11.17 0.93 6.24
N GLU A 81 -11.22 1.48 7.44
CA GLU A 81 -11.63 2.86 7.69
C GLU A 81 -10.67 3.88 7.04
N ALA A 82 -9.39 3.56 6.93
CA ALA A 82 -8.42 4.43 6.29
C ALA A 82 -8.80 4.80 4.85
N ALA A 83 -9.41 3.87 4.11
CA ALA A 83 -9.89 4.16 2.75
C ALA A 83 -11.10 5.11 2.76
N SER A 84 -11.95 5.07 3.78
CA SER A 84 -13.08 6.01 3.91
C SER A 84 -12.58 7.44 4.12
N SER A 85 -11.60 7.61 4.99
CA SER A 85 -11.03 8.93 5.26
C SER A 85 -10.19 9.45 4.10
N ALA A 86 -9.46 8.58 3.41
CA ALA A 86 -8.78 8.91 2.16
C ALA A 86 -9.76 9.37 1.08
N ALA A 87 -10.92 8.71 0.94
CA ALA A 87 -11.98 9.13 0.02
C ALA A 87 -12.48 10.54 0.34
N ASN A 88 -12.70 10.84 1.62
CA ASN A 88 -13.08 12.18 2.06
C ASN A 88 -12.02 13.23 1.72
N TYR A 89 -10.74 12.90 1.89
CA TYR A 89 -9.63 13.80 1.56
C TYR A 89 -9.50 14.04 0.06
N ILE A 90 -9.46 12.98 -0.74
CA ILE A 90 -9.29 13.03 -2.19
C ILE A 90 -10.51 13.70 -2.86
N GLY A 91 -11.71 13.42 -2.37
CA GLY A 91 -12.94 14.02 -2.90
C GLY A 91 -13.00 15.55 -2.77
N LYS A 92 -12.27 16.14 -1.80
CA LYS A 92 -12.15 17.60 -1.68
C LYS A 92 -11.42 18.24 -2.87
N SER A 93 -10.53 17.50 -3.54
CA SER A 93 -9.83 17.98 -4.74
C SER A 93 -10.68 17.87 -6.01
N GLY A 94 -11.91 17.37 -5.93
CA GLY A 94 -12.78 17.15 -7.07
C GLY A 94 -12.52 15.85 -7.83
N ARG A 95 -11.66 14.96 -7.33
CA ARG A 95 -11.47 13.61 -7.89
C ARG A 95 -12.65 12.70 -7.52
N GLY A 96 -12.88 11.71 -8.36
CA GLY A 96 -13.92 10.71 -8.16
C GLY A 96 -14.91 10.62 -9.30
N PHE A 97 -15.64 9.51 -9.32
CA PHE A 97 -16.69 9.25 -10.28
C PHE A 97 -17.88 10.20 -10.08
N LYS A 98 -18.48 10.67 -11.16
CA LYS A 98 -19.59 11.62 -11.14
C LYS A 98 -20.66 11.21 -12.14
N THR A 99 -21.89 11.04 -11.69
CA THR A 99 -23.01 10.66 -12.56
C THR A 99 -23.80 11.85 -13.11
N SER A 100 -23.71 13.03 -12.47
CA SER A 100 -24.34 14.27 -12.93
C SER A 100 -23.62 15.49 -12.37
N GLU A 101 -23.86 16.67 -12.95
CA GLU A 101 -23.18 17.92 -12.53
C GLU A 101 -23.48 18.36 -11.09
N ASN A 102 -24.66 18.04 -10.58
CA ASN A 102 -25.14 18.55 -9.30
C ASN A 102 -24.87 17.64 -8.09
N ILE A 103 -24.07 16.58 -8.25
CA ILE A 103 -23.70 15.67 -7.17
C ILE A 103 -22.23 15.77 -6.81
N LYS A 104 -21.89 15.36 -5.59
CA LYS A 104 -20.49 15.22 -5.18
C LYS A 104 -19.84 14.09 -5.97
N ASN A 105 -18.56 14.29 -6.28
CA ASN A 105 -17.73 13.21 -6.79
C ASN A 105 -17.61 12.10 -5.74
N VAL A 106 -17.57 10.87 -6.21
CA VAL A 106 -17.42 9.67 -5.38
C VAL A 106 -16.05 9.06 -5.69
N PRO A 107 -15.03 9.31 -4.85
CA PRO A 107 -13.72 8.73 -5.06
C PRO A 107 -13.76 7.22 -4.95
N MET A 108 -13.16 6.54 -5.92
CA MET A 108 -13.04 5.09 -5.96
C MET A 108 -11.70 4.70 -5.35
N ILE A 109 -11.74 4.12 -4.14
CA ILE A 109 -10.54 3.78 -3.38
C ILE A 109 -10.60 2.33 -2.90
N PRO A 110 -10.19 1.39 -3.75
CA PRO A 110 -9.99 0.01 -3.30
C PRO A 110 -8.92 -0.06 -2.21
N ALA A 111 -9.14 -0.96 -1.26
CA ALA A 111 -8.22 -1.16 -0.15
C ALA A 111 -8.02 -2.63 0.19
N ALA A 112 -6.86 -2.92 0.77
CA ALA A 112 -6.55 -4.20 1.40
C ALA A 112 -5.88 -3.97 2.76
N ILE A 113 -6.16 -4.87 3.70
CA ILE A 113 -5.60 -4.79 5.06
C ILE A 113 -4.54 -5.85 5.31
N LEU A 114 -3.71 -5.58 6.30
CA LEU A 114 -2.81 -6.51 6.94
C LEU A 114 -3.29 -6.80 8.36
N PHE A 115 -3.07 -8.03 8.82
CA PHE A 115 -3.31 -8.38 10.22
C PHE A 115 -2.05 -8.12 11.04
N ASP A 116 -2.03 -7.03 11.81
CA ASP A 116 -0.93 -6.61 12.66
C ASP A 116 -1.34 -6.45 14.15
N LEU A 117 -2.50 -6.99 14.52
CA LEU A 117 -3.05 -6.84 15.86
C LEU A 117 -2.28 -7.61 16.94
N ASN A 118 -1.45 -8.58 16.57
CA ASN A 118 -0.67 -9.42 17.49
C ASN A 118 0.84 -9.10 17.49
N ASN A 119 1.24 -7.94 16.97
CA ASN A 119 2.64 -7.57 16.80
C ASN A 119 3.25 -6.77 17.97
N GLY A 120 2.50 -6.60 19.06
CA GLY A 120 2.80 -5.66 20.13
C GLY A 120 2.13 -4.30 19.90
N GLY A 121 2.58 -3.25 20.61
CA GLY A 121 1.91 -1.96 20.66
C GLY A 121 0.62 -1.98 21.49
N ASN A 122 0.14 -0.81 21.85
CA ASN A 122 -1.10 -0.66 22.60
C ASN A 122 -2.31 -0.70 21.64
N LYS A 123 -3.07 -1.78 21.66
CA LYS A 123 -4.27 -1.95 20.81
C LYS A 123 -5.57 -1.51 21.52
N ASP A 124 -5.47 -0.96 22.71
CA ASP A 124 -6.62 -0.45 23.47
C ASP A 124 -6.90 1.02 23.08
N TRP A 125 -7.43 1.22 21.89
CA TRP A 125 -7.82 2.53 21.36
C TRP A 125 -9.25 2.96 21.70
N GLY A 126 -9.98 2.17 22.53
CA GLY A 126 -11.38 2.45 22.89
C GLY A 126 -12.31 2.41 21.66
N ASP A 127 -13.15 3.42 21.54
CA ASP A 127 -14.15 3.53 20.47
C ASP A 127 -13.62 4.20 19.19
N GLU A 128 -12.39 4.71 19.20
CA GLU A 128 -11.81 5.47 18.09
C GLU A 128 -10.52 4.81 17.54
N PRO A 129 -10.64 3.84 16.61
CA PRO A 129 -9.47 3.27 15.95
C PRO A 129 -8.66 4.32 15.20
N PRO A 130 -7.32 4.19 15.10
CA PRO A 130 -6.47 5.24 14.54
C PRO A 130 -6.58 5.40 13.02
N TYR A 131 -7.24 4.49 12.33
CA TYR A 131 -7.15 4.35 10.89
C TYR A 131 -7.81 5.49 10.12
N ASN A 132 -8.81 6.16 10.70
CA ASN A 132 -9.36 7.38 10.12
C ASN A 132 -8.28 8.46 9.99
N ASN A 133 -7.58 8.74 11.07
CA ASN A 133 -6.51 9.75 11.10
C ASN A 133 -5.33 9.33 10.21
N LEU A 134 -4.92 8.06 10.26
CA LEU A 134 -3.83 7.53 9.44
C LEU A 134 -4.14 7.64 7.95
N GLY A 135 -5.38 7.40 7.52
CA GLY A 135 -5.78 7.56 6.13
C GLY A 135 -5.70 9.01 5.64
N ILE A 136 -6.11 9.98 6.47
CA ILE A 136 -5.98 11.42 6.16
C ILE A 136 -4.49 11.79 6.07
N GLU A 137 -3.73 11.41 7.08
CA GLU A 137 -2.31 11.76 7.20
C GLU A 137 -1.48 11.18 6.06
N ALA A 138 -1.66 9.90 5.72
CA ALA A 138 -1.03 9.28 4.57
C ALA A 138 -1.39 10.01 3.26
N SER A 139 -2.67 10.37 3.08
CA SER A 139 -3.11 11.12 1.91
C SER A 139 -2.45 12.50 1.80
N THR A 140 -2.27 13.18 2.93
CA THR A 140 -1.64 14.50 2.98
C THR A 140 -0.15 14.44 2.68
N ARG A 141 0.52 13.33 3.03
CA ARG A 141 1.96 13.12 2.83
C ARG A 141 2.31 12.51 1.48
N ALA A 142 1.33 12.23 0.63
CA ALA A 142 1.58 11.59 -0.67
C ALA A 142 2.52 12.42 -1.54
N SER A 143 3.61 11.81 -1.99
CA SER A 143 4.67 12.45 -2.78
C SER A 143 5.41 11.41 -3.63
N GLU A 144 6.23 11.88 -4.57
CA GLU A 144 7.10 11.01 -5.38
C GLU A 144 8.22 10.36 -4.55
N LYS A 145 8.66 11.03 -3.48
CA LYS A 145 9.69 10.51 -2.57
C LYS A 145 9.06 10.06 -1.27
N PHE A 146 9.17 8.79 -0.97
CA PHE A 146 8.61 8.18 0.22
C PHE A 146 9.58 7.18 0.84
N GLN A 147 9.38 6.87 2.11
CA GLN A 147 10.22 5.92 2.83
C GLN A 147 9.76 4.48 2.64
N LEU A 148 10.70 3.54 2.68
CA LEU A 148 10.49 2.10 2.67
C LEU A 148 10.83 1.48 4.03
N GLY A 149 10.54 0.20 4.17
CA GLY A 149 10.84 -0.58 5.37
C GLY A 149 9.75 -0.47 6.43
N ASN A 150 10.11 -0.10 7.64
CA ASN A 150 9.21 -0.08 8.79
C ASN A 150 8.38 1.22 8.85
N VAL A 151 7.57 1.45 7.83
CA VAL A 151 6.74 2.66 7.66
C VAL A 151 5.36 2.31 7.09
N GLY A 152 4.40 3.21 7.26
CA GLY A 152 3.06 3.07 6.71
C GLY A 152 2.42 1.72 7.01
N ALA A 153 1.79 1.09 6.04
CA ALA A 153 1.18 -0.24 6.17
C ALA A 153 2.20 -1.33 6.57
N GLY A 154 3.49 -1.13 6.27
CA GLY A 154 4.57 -2.03 6.68
C GLY A 154 4.98 -1.88 8.14
N TYR A 155 4.55 -0.83 8.85
CA TYR A 155 5.04 -0.51 10.19
C TYR A 155 4.75 -1.63 11.22
N GLY A 156 3.52 -2.13 11.24
CA GLY A 156 3.10 -3.20 12.12
C GLY A 156 3.25 -4.61 11.53
N ALA A 157 3.69 -4.73 10.29
CA ALA A 157 3.75 -5.98 9.56
C ALA A 157 4.82 -6.94 10.10
N LYS A 158 4.57 -8.24 9.95
CA LYS A 158 5.51 -9.33 10.28
C LYS A 158 5.66 -10.29 9.10
N ALA A 159 6.87 -10.82 8.95
CA ALA A 159 7.18 -11.90 8.02
C ALA A 159 7.79 -13.08 8.81
N GLY A 160 6.94 -13.98 9.27
CA GLY A 160 7.29 -15.01 10.24
C GLY A 160 7.70 -14.41 11.59
N SER A 161 8.95 -14.65 12.03
CA SER A 161 9.52 -14.08 13.26
C SER A 161 10.19 -12.73 13.07
N LEU A 162 10.34 -12.28 11.82
CA LEU A 162 10.98 -11.01 11.49
C LEU A 162 9.94 -9.90 11.33
N LYS A 163 10.40 -8.63 11.37
CA LYS A 163 9.57 -7.53 10.93
C LYS A 163 9.27 -7.67 9.44
N GLY A 164 8.03 -7.41 9.07
CA GLY A 164 7.66 -7.13 7.69
C GLY A 164 8.10 -5.73 7.28
N GLY A 165 7.44 -5.17 6.28
CA GLY A 165 7.77 -3.82 5.83
C GLY A 165 7.07 -3.44 4.55
N LEU A 166 7.29 -2.19 4.16
CA LEU A 166 6.90 -1.65 2.88
C LEU A 166 8.10 -1.73 1.92
N GLY A 167 7.92 -2.40 0.79
CA GLY A 167 8.93 -2.52 -0.26
C GLY A 167 8.45 -1.88 -1.56
N SER A 168 9.39 -1.42 -2.37
CA SER A 168 9.10 -0.91 -3.71
C SER A 168 10.26 -1.19 -4.65
N ALA A 169 9.96 -1.38 -5.93
CA ALA A 169 10.95 -1.47 -7.00
C ALA A 169 10.32 -1.00 -8.31
N SER A 170 11.17 -0.65 -9.27
CA SER A 170 10.73 -0.30 -10.61
C SER A 170 11.68 -0.80 -11.68
N PHE A 171 11.12 -1.00 -12.87
CA PHE A 171 11.85 -1.36 -14.08
C PHE A 171 11.42 -0.46 -15.23
N GLU A 172 12.38 -0.15 -16.09
CA GLU A 172 12.14 0.61 -17.31
C GLU A 172 12.83 -0.09 -18.50
N ASN A 173 12.25 0.03 -19.70
CA ASN A 173 12.87 -0.43 -20.92
C ASN A 173 13.26 0.76 -21.82
N LYS A 174 14.05 0.48 -22.88
CA LYS A 174 14.50 1.50 -23.82
C LYS A 174 13.38 2.18 -24.63
N GLU A 175 12.19 1.61 -24.61
CA GLU A 175 11.01 2.11 -25.31
C GLU A 175 10.15 3.04 -24.41
N GLY A 176 10.60 3.26 -23.15
CA GLY A 176 9.91 4.09 -22.16
C GLY A 176 8.78 3.39 -21.41
N LEU A 177 8.65 2.05 -21.54
CA LEU A 177 7.72 1.30 -20.69
C LEU A 177 8.28 1.22 -19.27
N LYS A 178 7.52 1.71 -18.32
CA LYS A 178 7.84 1.67 -16.89
C LYS A 178 6.89 0.73 -16.15
N ILE A 179 7.43 -0.07 -15.25
CA ILE A 179 6.70 -0.98 -14.38
C ILE A 179 7.15 -0.70 -12.95
N GLY A 180 6.21 -0.43 -12.07
CA GLY A 180 6.49 -0.20 -10.64
C GLY A 180 5.73 -1.17 -9.75
N GLY A 181 6.34 -1.58 -8.65
CA GLY A 181 5.74 -2.41 -7.61
C GLY A 181 5.80 -1.75 -6.25
N LEU A 182 4.73 -1.91 -5.46
CA LEU A 182 4.66 -1.51 -4.05
C LEU A 182 4.08 -2.67 -3.25
N PHE A 183 4.75 -3.08 -2.19
CA PHE A 183 4.41 -4.27 -1.41
C PHE A 183 4.39 -3.96 0.09
N ALA A 184 3.30 -4.30 0.76
CA ALA A 184 3.25 -4.42 2.21
C ALA A 184 3.41 -5.90 2.57
N VAL A 185 4.54 -6.26 3.18
CA VAL A 185 4.93 -7.65 3.43
C VAL A 185 4.53 -8.06 4.85
N ASN A 186 3.51 -8.93 4.95
CA ASN A 186 2.97 -9.46 6.22
C ASN A 186 2.68 -10.96 6.06
N SER A 187 3.71 -11.73 5.76
CA SER A 187 3.58 -13.15 5.45
C SER A 187 3.47 -14.02 6.72
N PHE A 188 2.68 -15.08 6.65
CA PHE A 188 2.68 -16.13 7.67
C PHE A 188 4.00 -16.93 7.68
N GLY A 189 4.64 -17.08 6.51
CA GLY A 189 5.97 -17.67 6.35
C GLY A 189 7.11 -16.67 6.55
N SER A 190 8.34 -17.14 6.36
CA SER A 190 9.56 -16.35 6.49
C SER A 190 10.05 -15.86 5.12
N VAL A 191 10.63 -14.66 5.09
CA VAL A 191 11.34 -14.12 3.92
C VAL A 191 12.77 -14.65 3.81
N VAL A 192 13.26 -15.33 4.85
CA VAL A 192 14.58 -15.95 4.90
C VAL A 192 14.48 -17.46 5.08
N ASN A 193 15.45 -18.17 4.56
CA ASN A 193 15.70 -19.56 4.93
C ASN A 193 16.37 -19.58 6.30
N TYR A 194 15.73 -20.16 7.30
CA TYR A 194 16.24 -20.18 8.69
C TYR A 194 17.51 -21.03 8.86
N GLU A 195 17.78 -21.99 7.97
CA GLU A 195 18.97 -22.83 8.04
C GLU A 195 20.22 -22.10 7.53
N THR A 196 20.04 -21.27 6.47
CA THR A 196 21.17 -20.58 5.82
C THR A 196 21.24 -19.10 6.16
N GLY A 197 20.16 -18.50 6.69
CA GLY A 197 20.04 -17.06 6.92
C GLY A 197 19.88 -16.24 5.64
N GLN A 198 19.78 -16.86 4.46
CA GLN A 198 19.66 -16.17 3.19
C GLN A 198 18.21 -15.80 2.90
N PHE A 199 17.99 -14.66 2.25
CA PHE A 199 16.70 -14.31 1.67
C PHE A 199 16.33 -15.28 0.55
N TRP A 200 15.05 -15.64 0.46
CA TRP A 200 14.55 -16.45 -0.65
C TRP A 200 14.75 -15.76 -2.01
N GLY A 201 14.72 -14.44 -2.05
CA GLY A 201 14.97 -13.64 -3.24
C GLY A 201 16.45 -13.35 -3.53
N ALA A 202 17.40 -13.95 -2.80
CA ALA A 202 18.83 -13.65 -2.97
C ALA A 202 19.39 -13.95 -4.37
N SER A 203 18.77 -14.86 -5.13
CA SER A 203 19.15 -15.15 -6.51
C SER A 203 18.80 -14.03 -7.50
N ASP A 204 17.84 -13.18 -7.13
CA ASP A 204 17.31 -12.09 -7.97
C ASP A 204 17.83 -10.72 -7.51
N GLU A 205 18.77 -10.72 -6.57
CA GLU A 205 19.39 -9.52 -6.02
C GLU A 205 20.12 -8.71 -7.09
N LEU A 206 19.89 -7.40 -7.09
CA LEU A 206 20.60 -6.44 -7.90
C LEU A 206 21.51 -5.57 -7.00
N ASN A 207 22.78 -5.43 -7.39
CA ASN A 207 23.72 -4.52 -6.74
C ASN A 207 23.96 -4.72 -5.23
N ASN A 208 23.80 -5.94 -4.70
CA ASN A 208 23.97 -6.27 -3.27
C ASN A 208 23.03 -5.49 -2.34
N GLU A 209 21.78 -5.29 -2.74
CA GLU A 209 20.77 -4.59 -1.95
C GLU A 209 20.18 -5.41 -0.80
N LEU A 210 20.26 -6.74 -0.85
CA LEU A 210 19.83 -7.65 0.20
C LEU A 210 20.96 -7.88 1.21
N SER A 211 20.95 -7.13 2.29
CA SER A 211 21.97 -7.27 3.34
C SER A 211 21.45 -8.09 4.52
N LEU A 212 22.18 -9.13 4.90
CA LEU A 212 21.93 -9.92 6.10
C LEU A 212 22.25 -9.15 7.40
N ILE A 213 22.92 -7.99 7.33
CA ILE A 213 23.31 -7.19 8.48
C ILE A 213 22.10 -6.54 9.17
N HIS A 214 20.96 -6.49 8.50
CA HIS A 214 19.72 -5.85 8.99
C HIS A 214 18.66 -6.84 9.50
N ILE A 215 18.99 -8.12 9.61
CA ILE A 215 18.10 -9.17 10.13
C ILE A 215 18.30 -9.37 11.63
#